data_f44cc4585550c459c1b29582353807bd
#
_entry.id   f44cc4585550c459c1b29582353807bd
#
_cell.length_a   1.000
_cell.length_b   1.000
_cell.length_c   1.000
_cell.angle_alpha   90.00
_cell.angle_beta   90.00
_cell.angle_gamma   90.00
#
_symmetry.space_group_name_H-M   'P 1'
#
loop_
_entity.id
_entity.type
_entity.pdbx_description
1 polymer ?
#
loop_
_entity_poly.entity_id
_entity_poly.type
_entity_poly.pdbx_seq_one_letter_code
_entity_poly.pdbx_strand_id
1 'polypeptide(L)'
;MTQNRICSLLGIRYPIIQAPMNWVSGAALTAAVSAVGGMGTLGPNAGAVKINPDVEATGELARQQIHKVRSLTDKPFAVNVTVGFGEDMKYSKKIMNVLVEEKVPVAIVSVGRPDVYTETLKKAGIKVLHAISTPRHAQKAQEAGVDAVICEGFEAGGHKGFTELTTFVLTPMVADAVDIPVVTGGGIADSRGILAALALGADGVYMGSRFMVTRESESHENVKQALVRAEDVCTVSVPKEFMLARDLQNTFTEKFLELQKSGAPTEQLNNYLEEHGPYRAQHLGEAEDAEIHSSQVAGLINDIPPATELVESIIADLKKRFAALEEQMSVFA
;
A
#
# COMPACT_ATOMS: atom_id res chain seq x y z
N MET A 1 -13.79 15.80 -22.40
CA MET A 1 -12.70 15.02 -21.78
C MET A 1 -13.34 13.91 -20.96
N THR A 2 -13.05 12.65 -21.25
CA THR A 2 -13.50 11.54 -20.43
C THR A 2 -12.84 11.65 -19.05
N GLN A 3 -13.64 11.70 -18.01
CA GLN A 3 -13.15 11.77 -16.64
C GLN A 3 -12.51 10.41 -16.28
N ASN A 4 -11.34 10.41 -15.65
CA ASN A 4 -10.68 9.18 -15.20
C ASN A 4 -11.59 8.39 -14.25
N ARG A 5 -11.74 7.07 -14.48
CA ARG A 5 -12.70 6.21 -13.79
C ARG A 5 -12.47 6.16 -12.27
N ILE A 6 -11.22 6.02 -11.83
CA ILE A 6 -10.91 5.96 -10.38
C ILE A 6 -11.08 7.32 -9.71
N CYS A 7 -10.75 8.42 -10.39
CA CYS A 7 -10.98 9.76 -9.88
C CYS A 7 -12.48 10.04 -9.68
N SER A 8 -13.32 9.64 -10.65
CA SER A 8 -14.78 9.78 -10.55
C SER A 8 -15.36 8.93 -9.42
N LEU A 9 -14.88 7.68 -9.29
CA LEU A 9 -15.34 6.75 -8.27
C LEU A 9 -15.04 7.26 -6.85
N LEU A 10 -13.84 7.77 -6.63
CA LEU A 10 -13.31 8.11 -5.30
C LEU A 10 -13.47 9.59 -4.94
N GLY A 11 -13.86 10.45 -5.87
CA GLY A 11 -13.96 11.89 -5.66
C GLY A 11 -12.60 12.57 -5.47
N ILE A 12 -11.54 12.05 -6.10
CA ILE A 12 -10.18 12.59 -6.03
C ILE A 12 -9.78 13.30 -7.33
N ARG A 13 -8.79 14.16 -7.23
CA ARG A 13 -8.29 14.95 -8.37
C ARG A 13 -7.28 14.18 -9.21
N TYR A 14 -6.38 13.45 -8.56
CA TYR A 14 -5.30 12.71 -9.18
C TYR A 14 -5.43 11.22 -8.90
N PRO A 15 -5.24 10.34 -9.88
CA PRO A 15 -5.40 8.89 -9.71
C PRO A 15 -4.19 8.28 -8.97
N ILE A 16 -3.83 8.87 -7.84
CA ILE A 16 -2.70 8.48 -6.99
C ILE A 16 -3.26 8.08 -5.63
N ILE A 17 -3.06 6.83 -5.24
CA ILE A 17 -3.47 6.29 -3.94
C ILE A 17 -2.20 5.97 -3.13
N GLN A 18 -2.08 6.54 -1.95
CA GLN A 18 -1.05 6.14 -0.99
C GLN A 18 -1.46 4.82 -0.35
N ALA A 19 -0.60 3.81 -0.48
CA ALA A 19 -0.82 2.46 0.05
C ALA A 19 -0.83 2.46 1.59
N PRO A 20 -1.71 1.69 2.25
CA PRO A 20 -1.64 1.50 3.69
C PRO A 20 -0.38 0.73 4.05
N MET A 21 0.37 1.26 4.97
CA MET A 21 1.61 0.65 5.47
C MET A 21 1.53 0.53 6.98
N ASN A 22 1.76 -0.68 7.47
CA ASN A 22 1.71 -0.99 8.89
C ASN A 22 2.74 -0.15 9.66
N TRP A 23 2.32 0.51 10.75
CA TRP A 23 3.13 1.41 11.58
C TRP A 23 3.62 2.70 10.89
N VAL A 24 3.19 2.98 9.67
CA VAL A 24 3.72 4.06 8.83
C VAL A 24 2.65 5.05 8.40
N SER A 25 1.48 4.54 8.01
CA SER A 25 0.41 5.34 7.39
C SER A 25 -0.56 5.88 8.43
N GLY A 26 -0.14 6.89 9.17
CA GLY A 26 -0.95 7.58 10.16
C GLY A 26 -1.79 8.73 9.58
N ALA A 27 -2.48 9.45 10.47
CA ALA A 27 -3.42 10.49 10.08
C ALA A 27 -2.75 11.67 9.35
N ALA A 28 -1.52 12.05 9.71
CA ALA A 28 -0.83 13.16 9.07
C ALA A 28 -0.53 12.89 7.59
N LEU A 29 0.05 11.72 7.27
CA LEU A 29 0.32 11.30 5.91
C LEU A 29 -0.98 11.16 5.10
N THR A 30 -1.97 10.47 5.67
CA THR A 30 -3.28 10.27 5.04
C THR A 30 -3.93 11.59 4.66
N ALA A 31 -3.96 12.55 5.59
CA ALA A 31 -4.55 13.87 5.35
C ALA A 31 -3.77 14.68 4.32
N ALA A 32 -2.44 14.68 4.36
CA ALA A 32 -1.60 15.43 3.42
C ALA A 32 -1.79 14.96 1.97
N VAL A 33 -1.81 13.64 1.74
CA VAL A 33 -2.05 13.08 0.40
C VAL A 33 -3.47 13.37 -0.09
N SER A 34 -4.47 13.28 0.80
CA SER A 34 -5.86 13.59 0.45
C SER A 34 -6.04 15.09 0.13
N ALA A 35 -5.45 15.97 0.93
CA ALA A 35 -5.54 17.43 0.76
C ALA A 35 -4.98 17.91 -0.59
N VAL A 36 -3.91 17.31 -1.09
CA VAL A 36 -3.32 17.69 -2.38
C VAL A 36 -4.10 17.12 -3.58
N GLY A 37 -5.06 16.22 -3.32
CA GLY A 37 -5.98 15.68 -4.34
C GLY A 37 -5.72 14.24 -4.75
N GLY A 38 -4.85 13.50 -4.07
CA GLY A 38 -4.75 12.04 -4.13
C GLY A 38 -5.73 11.36 -3.17
N MET A 39 -5.52 10.09 -2.87
CA MET A 39 -6.21 9.33 -1.84
C MET A 39 -5.20 8.87 -0.78
N GLY A 40 -5.20 9.49 0.38
CA GLY A 40 -4.47 8.99 1.53
C GLY A 40 -5.19 7.80 2.17
N THR A 41 -4.44 6.86 2.74
CA THR A 41 -5.00 5.66 3.36
C THR A 41 -4.42 5.43 4.75
N LEU A 42 -5.28 5.39 5.78
CA LEU A 42 -4.88 4.94 7.11
C LEU A 42 -4.48 3.46 7.07
N GLY A 43 -3.29 3.17 7.55
CA GLY A 43 -2.74 1.82 7.62
C GLY A 43 -3.09 1.08 8.91
N PRO A 44 -2.76 -0.21 9.00
CA PRO A 44 -2.82 -0.95 10.26
C PRO A 44 -1.92 -0.29 11.30
N ASN A 45 -2.33 -0.33 12.57
CA ASN A 45 -1.61 0.27 13.70
C ASN A 45 -1.28 1.78 13.55
N ALA A 46 -2.01 2.52 12.69
CA ALA A 46 -1.87 3.98 12.58
C ALA A 46 -1.97 4.65 13.96
N GLY A 47 -1.00 5.49 14.30
CA GLY A 47 -0.93 6.20 15.57
C GLY A 47 -0.65 5.34 16.81
N ALA A 48 -0.41 4.04 16.66
CA ALA A 48 -0.02 3.20 17.78
C ALA A 48 1.45 3.42 18.15
N VAL A 49 1.72 3.55 19.45
CA VAL A 49 3.09 3.74 19.98
C VAL A 49 3.66 2.45 20.57
N LYS A 50 2.89 1.39 20.60
CA LYS A 50 3.28 0.06 21.07
C LYS A 50 2.35 -1.01 20.50
N ILE A 51 2.83 -2.25 20.45
CA ILE A 51 2.00 -3.41 20.13
C ILE A 51 0.90 -3.55 21.20
N ASN A 52 -0.34 -3.64 20.77
CA ASN A 52 -1.48 -3.79 21.67
C ASN A 52 -2.36 -4.96 21.21
N PRO A 53 -2.47 -6.03 22.02
CA PRO A 53 -3.29 -7.19 21.71
C PRO A 53 -4.79 -6.99 22.02
N ASP A 54 -5.19 -5.85 22.61
CA ASP A 54 -6.58 -5.55 22.94
C ASP A 54 -7.35 -5.12 21.69
N VAL A 55 -8.39 -5.88 21.36
CA VAL A 55 -9.22 -5.67 20.16
C VAL A 55 -10.03 -4.38 20.27
N GLU A 56 -10.57 -4.06 21.46
CA GLU A 56 -11.35 -2.84 21.67
C GLU A 56 -10.46 -1.60 21.59
N ALA A 57 -9.29 -1.64 22.20
CA ALA A 57 -8.31 -0.56 22.13
C ALA A 57 -7.80 -0.35 20.71
N THR A 58 -7.63 -1.41 19.91
CA THR A 58 -7.29 -1.31 18.49
C THR A 58 -8.39 -0.57 17.71
N GLY A 59 -9.65 -0.91 17.95
CA GLY A 59 -10.79 -0.23 17.32
C GLY A 59 -10.89 1.25 17.71
N GLU A 60 -10.69 1.55 18.99
CA GLU A 60 -10.73 2.94 19.48
C GLU A 60 -9.58 3.78 18.90
N LEU A 61 -8.39 3.23 18.78
CA LEU A 61 -7.27 3.90 18.14
C LEU A 61 -7.57 4.22 16.67
N ALA A 62 -8.13 3.27 15.93
CA ALA A 62 -8.55 3.50 14.55
C ALA A 62 -9.58 4.64 14.45
N ARG A 63 -10.56 4.70 15.37
CA ARG A 63 -11.54 5.78 15.48
C ARG A 63 -10.87 7.13 15.69
N GLN A 64 -9.94 7.20 16.63
CA GLN A 64 -9.18 8.42 16.93
C GLN A 64 -8.38 8.89 15.69
N GLN A 65 -7.75 7.97 14.95
CA GLN A 65 -7.04 8.32 13.73
C GLN A 65 -7.99 8.81 12.62
N ILE A 66 -9.17 8.21 12.46
CA ILE A 66 -10.21 8.70 11.54
C ILE A 66 -10.63 10.13 11.89
N HIS A 67 -10.91 10.40 13.16
CA HIS A 67 -11.27 11.76 13.62
C HIS A 67 -10.11 12.75 13.40
N LYS A 68 -8.88 12.32 13.64
CA LYS A 68 -7.69 13.15 13.37
C LYS A 68 -7.54 13.48 11.87
N VAL A 69 -7.76 12.52 10.96
CA VAL A 69 -7.77 12.82 9.52
C VAL A 69 -8.82 13.88 9.20
N ARG A 70 -10.05 13.71 9.69
CA ARG A 70 -11.15 14.66 9.46
C ARG A 70 -10.89 16.07 10.04
N SER A 71 -10.08 16.17 11.09
CA SER A 71 -9.66 17.49 11.61
C SER A 71 -8.59 18.17 10.75
N LEU A 72 -7.88 17.42 9.90
CA LEU A 72 -6.78 17.92 9.06
C LEU A 72 -7.21 18.17 7.61
N THR A 73 -8.26 17.49 7.12
CA THR A 73 -8.76 17.65 5.74
C THR A 73 -10.24 17.32 5.63
N ASP A 74 -10.92 18.00 4.70
CA ASP A 74 -12.29 17.73 4.26
C ASP A 74 -12.35 16.77 3.05
N LYS A 75 -11.21 16.35 2.54
CA LYS A 75 -11.11 15.49 1.36
C LYS A 75 -11.34 14.01 1.68
N PRO A 76 -11.80 13.21 0.70
CA PRO A 76 -11.98 11.78 0.90
C PRO A 76 -10.64 11.10 1.23
N PHE A 77 -10.71 10.10 2.09
CA PHE A 77 -9.58 9.24 2.47
C PHE A 77 -10.04 7.80 2.58
N ALA A 78 -9.10 6.88 2.59
CA ALA A 78 -9.37 5.45 2.77
C ALA A 78 -8.87 4.94 4.13
N VAL A 79 -9.44 3.83 4.56
CA VAL A 79 -8.96 3.06 5.73
C VAL A 79 -8.73 1.62 5.31
N ASN A 80 -7.61 1.05 5.69
CA ASN A 80 -7.31 -0.34 5.38
C ASN A 80 -8.00 -1.31 6.34
N VAL A 81 -8.48 -2.41 5.80
CA VAL A 81 -8.96 -3.58 6.53
C VAL A 81 -8.19 -4.80 6.05
N THR A 82 -7.27 -5.28 6.86
CA THR A 82 -6.57 -6.55 6.63
C THR A 82 -7.46 -7.68 7.12
N VAL A 83 -8.04 -8.50 6.24
CA VAL A 83 -8.99 -9.55 6.62
C VAL A 83 -8.35 -10.52 7.61
N GLY A 84 -7.12 -11.00 7.29
CA GLY A 84 -6.41 -11.97 8.13
C GLY A 84 -7.00 -13.38 8.07
N PHE A 85 -6.50 -14.23 8.95
CA PHE A 85 -6.90 -15.64 9.05
C PHE A 85 -7.12 -16.04 10.51
N GLY A 86 -8.00 -17.02 10.75
CA GLY A 86 -8.22 -17.59 12.08
C GLY A 86 -8.56 -16.55 13.16
N GLU A 87 -7.82 -16.57 14.25
CA GLU A 87 -8.00 -15.69 15.41
C GLU A 87 -7.82 -14.20 15.09
N ASP A 88 -7.00 -13.86 14.09
CA ASP A 88 -6.74 -12.46 13.73
C ASP A 88 -7.95 -11.75 13.12
N MET A 89 -8.92 -12.51 12.62
CA MET A 89 -10.17 -11.96 12.10
C MET A 89 -10.96 -11.15 13.13
N LYS A 90 -10.73 -11.32 14.43
CA LYS A 90 -11.36 -10.48 15.46
C LYS A 90 -10.96 -9.01 15.34
N TYR A 91 -9.70 -8.72 15.03
CA TYR A 91 -9.21 -7.35 14.82
C TYR A 91 -9.81 -6.75 13.54
N SER A 92 -9.78 -7.50 12.43
CA SER A 92 -10.33 -7.01 11.16
C SER A 92 -11.85 -6.76 11.25
N LYS A 93 -12.58 -7.61 11.96
CA LYS A 93 -14.01 -7.41 12.24
C LYS A 93 -14.25 -6.14 13.07
N LYS A 94 -13.42 -5.89 14.09
CA LYS A 94 -13.51 -4.66 14.88
C LYS A 94 -13.25 -3.42 14.04
N ILE A 95 -12.19 -3.42 13.21
CA ILE A 95 -11.90 -2.30 12.29
C ILE A 95 -13.06 -2.10 11.32
N MET A 96 -13.56 -3.16 10.67
CA MET A 96 -14.71 -3.08 9.76
C MET A 96 -15.93 -2.43 10.45
N ASN A 97 -16.24 -2.80 11.70
CA ASN A 97 -17.33 -2.18 12.45
C ASN A 97 -17.09 -0.67 12.67
N VAL A 98 -15.86 -0.28 13.05
CA VAL A 98 -15.48 1.14 13.19
C VAL A 98 -15.67 1.90 11.87
N LEU A 99 -15.28 1.32 10.74
CA LEU A 99 -15.48 1.96 9.44
C LEU A 99 -16.95 2.22 9.14
N VAL A 100 -17.82 1.26 9.48
CA VAL A 100 -19.29 1.39 9.29
C VAL A 100 -19.86 2.47 10.23
N GLU A 101 -19.50 2.43 11.50
CA GLU A 101 -19.95 3.42 12.52
C GLU A 101 -19.51 4.84 12.15
N GLU A 102 -18.25 4.99 11.72
CA GLU A 102 -17.66 6.25 11.34
C GLU A 102 -18.02 6.69 9.91
N LYS A 103 -18.72 5.87 9.14
CA LYS A 103 -19.09 6.17 7.75
C LYS A 103 -17.91 6.67 6.93
N VAL A 104 -16.81 5.91 6.95
CA VAL A 104 -15.63 6.28 6.16
C VAL A 104 -15.96 6.21 4.67
N PRO A 105 -15.38 7.09 3.83
CA PRO A 105 -15.75 7.12 2.42
C PRO A 105 -15.29 5.89 1.64
N VAL A 106 -14.11 5.35 1.98
CA VAL A 106 -13.46 4.26 1.23
C VAL A 106 -12.80 3.26 2.17
N ALA A 107 -12.99 1.97 1.90
CA ALA A 107 -12.26 0.87 2.52
C ALA A 107 -11.32 0.22 1.49
N ILE A 108 -10.05 0.04 1.85
CA ILE A 108 -9.11 -0.79 1.09
C ILE A 108 -8.98 -2.11 1.84
N VAL A 109 -9.47 -3.20 1.24
CA VAL A 109 -9.46 -4.54 1.83
C VAL A 109 -8.28 -5.32 1.28
N SER A 110 -7.52 -5.95 2.16
CA SER A 110 -6.32 -6.73 1.81
C SER A 110 -6.23 -8.03 2.60
N VAL A 111 -5.40 -8.96 2.16
CA VAL A 111 -5.09 -10.24 2.82
C VAL A 111 -6.34 -11.04 3.15
N GLY A 112 -6.89 -11.75 2.17
CA GLY A 112 -8.04 -12.63 2.36
C GLY A 112 -9.03 -12.57 1.21
N ARG A 113 -10.20 -13.16 1.44
CA ARG A 113 -11.24 -13.25 0.42
C ARG A 113 -12.03 -11.93 0.31
N PRO A 114 -12.39 -11.51 -0.91
CA PRO A 114 -13.11 -10.24 -1.12
C PRO A 114 -14.55 -10.26 -0.57
N ASP A 115 -15.19 -11.42 -0.49
CA ASP A 115 -16.59 -11.57 -0.07
C ASP A 115 -16.80 -11.41 1.46
N VAL A 116 -15.74 -11.44 2.27
CA VAL A 116 -15.86 -11.44 3.74
C VAL A 116 -16.52 -10.16 4.28
N TYR A 117 -16.15 -8.99 3.75
CA TYR A 117 -16.63 -7.69 4.25
C TYR A 117 -17.30 -6.84 3.19
N THR A 118 -17.19 -7.16 1.90
CA THR A 118 -17.67 -6.32 0.80
C THR A 118 -19.15 -5.98 0.93
N GLU A 119 -20.01 -6.97 1.16
CA GLU A 119 -21.45 -6.74 1.28
C GLU A 119 -21.80 -5.79 2.44
N THR A 120 -21.17 -5.99 3.60
CA THR A 120 -21.40 -5.15 4.79
C THR A 120 -20.96 -3.71 4.55
N LEU A 121 -19.77 -3.50 4.02
CA LEU A 121 -19.25 -2.17 3.70
C LEU A 121 -20.09 -1.47 2.64
N LYS A 122 -20.48 -2.17 1.60
CA LYS A 122 -21.35 -1.63 0.51
C LYS A 122 -22.73 -1.22 1.04
N LYS A 123 -23.35 -2.02 1.92
CA LYS A 123 -24.62 -1.67 2.57
C LYS A 123 -24.52 -0.39 3.44
N ALA A 124 -23.33 -0.13 3.99
CA ALA A 124 -23.05 1.10 4.72
C ALA A 124 -22.73 2.31 3.82
N GLY A 125 -22.73 2.14 2.50
CA GLY A 125 -22.42 3.19 1.52
C GLY A 125 -20.91 3.45 1.33
N ILE A 126 -20.06 2.57 1.85
CA ILE A 126 -18.60 2.67 1.76
C ILE A 126 -18.13 2.08 0.43
N LYS A 127 -17.26 2.81 -0.29
CA LYS A 127 -16.59 2.27 -1.49
C LYS A 127 -15.55 1.24 -1.09
N VAL A 128 -15.50 0.13 -1.81
CA VAL A 128 -14.60 -0.99 -1.49
C VAL A 128 -13.61 -1.20 -2.62
N LEU A 129 -12.33 -1.06 -2.31
CA LEU A 129 -11.23 -1.49 -3.17
C LEU A 129 -10.61 -2.75 -2.59
N HIS A 130 -10.23 -3.73 -3.42
CA HIS A 130 -9.64 -4.98 -2.94
C HIS A 130 -8.27 -5.23 -3.58
N ALA A 131 -7.25 -5.49 -2.74
CA ALA A 131 -5.91 -5.82 -3.18
C ALA A 131 -5.82 -7.26 -3.69
N ILE A 132 -5.26 -7.43 -4.89
CA ILE A 132 -5.15 -8.72 -5.58
C ILE A 132 -3.76 -8.93 -6.20
N SER A 133 -3.42 -10.18 -6.49
CA SER A 133 -2.14 -10.57 -7.09
C SER A 133 -2.27 -11.40 -8.36
N THR A 134 -3.49 -11.68 -8.84
CA THR A 134 -3.73 -12.43 -10.08
C THR A 134 -5.01 -11.99 -10.77
N PRO A 135 -5.15 -12.18 -12.12
CA PRO A 135 -6.39 -11.92 -12.83
C PRO A 135 -7.60 -12.70 -12.26
N ARG A 136 -7.38 -13.94 -11.83
CA ARG A 136 -8.43 -14.77 -11.19
C ARG A 136 -8.91 -14.15 -9.87
N HIS A 137 -8.01 -13.57 -9.08
CA HIS A 137 -8.40 -12.86 -7.86
C HIS A 137 -9.20 -11.59 -8.19
N ALA A 138 -8.84 -10.87 -9.27
CA ALA A 138 -9.59 -9.70 -9.73
C ALA A 138 -11.02 -10.05 -10.15
N GLN A 139 -11.22 -11.13 -10.91
CA GLN A 139 -12.54 -11.62 -11.29
C GLN A 139 -13.38 -11.97 -10.08
N LYS A 140 -12.83 -12.70 -9.10
CA LYS A 140 -13.54 -13.01 -7.85
C LYS A 140 -13.87 -11.76 -7.02
N ALA A 141 -13.01 -10.75 -7.03
CA ALA A 141 -13.28 -9.49 -6.37
C ALA A 141 -14.45 -8.73 -7.07
N GLN A 142 -14.45 -8.71 -8.40
CA GLN A 142 -15.55 -8.15 -9.16
C GLN A 142 -16.88 -8.90 -8.91
N GLU A 143 -16.86 -10.24 -8.89
CA GLU A 143 -18.02 -11.08 -8.57
C GLU A 143 -18.55 -10.80 -7.15
N ALA A 144 -17.66 -10.52 -6.18
CA ALA A 144 -18.03 -10.13 -4.82
C ALA A 144 -18.60 -8.70 -4.72
N GLY A 145 -18.57 -7.91 -5.81
CA GLY A 145 -19.18 -6.58 -5.89
C GLY A 145 -18.30 -5.44 -5.38
N VAL A 146 -16.96 -5.60 -5.37
CA VAL A 146 -16.06 -4.47 -5.05
C VAL A 146 -16.15 -3.38 -6.11
N ASP A 147 -15.85 -2.15 -5.75
CA ASP A 147 -15.94 -0.99 -6.67
C ASP A 147 -14.70 -0.85 -7.57
N ALA A 148 -13.54 -1.34 -7.13
CA ALA A 148 -12.31 -1.37 -7.90
C ALA A 148 -11.36 -2.45 -7.36
N VAL A 149 -10.38 -2.85 -8.15
CA VAL A 149 -9.28 -3.72 -7.71
C VAL A 149 -7.95 -2.98 -7.67
N ILE A 150 -7.08 -3.41 -6.75
CA ILE A 150 -5.69 -2.95 -6.66
C ILE A 150 -4.81 -4.15 -6.98
N CYS A 151 -4.15 -4.18 -8.14
CA CYS A 151 -3.21 -5.23 -8.48
C CYS A 151 -1.79 -4.84 -8.05
N GLU A 152 -1.17 -5.71 -7.25
CA GLU A 152 0.19 -5.50 -6.75
C GLU A 152 1.17 -6.44 -7.42
N GLY A 153 2.07 -5.88 -8.24
CA GLY A 153 3.14 -6.62 -8.90
C GLY A 153 4.22 -7.09 -7.94
N PHE A 154 5.05 -8.01 -8.43
CA PHE A 154 6.15 -8.61 -7.68
C PHE A 154 7.15 -7.60 -7.10
N GLU A 155 7.28 -6.43 -7.69
CA GLU A 155 8.14 -5.33 -7.25
C GLU A 155 7.65 -4.63 -5.99
N ALA A 156 6.38 -4.86 -5.57
CA ALA A 156 5.81 -4.25 -4.38
C ALA A 156 6.55 -4.67 -3.10
N GLY A 157 6.64 -3.77 -2.13
CA GLY A 157 7.13 -4.05 -0.79
C GLY A 157 6.07 -4.70 0.09
N GLY A 158 6.51 -5.34 1.17
CA GLY A 158 5.63 -5.97 2.14
C GLY A 158 5.04 -7.30 1.67
N HIS A 159 3.96 -7.68 2.34
CA HIS A 159 3.33 -8.97 2.15
C HIS A 159 2.55 -9.07 0.84
N LYS A 160 2.75 -10.14 0.10
CA LYS A 160 2.07 -10.46 -1.16
C LYS A 160 1.87 -11.96 -1.33
N GLY A 161 1.07 -12.37 -2.32
CA GLY A 161 0.96 -13.77 -2.72
C GLY A 161 2.28 -14.34 -3.28
N PHE A 162 2.35 -15.66 -3.44
CA PHE A 162 3.52 -16.36 -3.98
C PHE A 162 3.71 -16.17 -5.50
N THR A 163 2.84 -15.40 -6.16
CA THR A 163 2.96 -15.12 -7.59
C THR A 163 4.06 -14.09 -7.86
N GLU A 164 4.89 -14.36 -8.85
CA GLU A 164 6.01 -13.48 -9.25
C GLU A 164 5.68 -12.66 -10.51
N LEU A 165 4.40 -12.35 -10.73
CA LEU A 165 3.98 -11.50 -11.83
C LEU A 165 4.42 -10.05 -11.56
N THR A 166 5.25 -9.53 -12.45
CA THR A 166 5.69 -8.12 -12.38
C THR A 166 4.53 -7.19 -12.71
N THR A 167 4.60 -5.96 -12.25
CA THR A 167 3.61 -4.91 -12.53
C THR A 167 3.38 -4.75 -14.03
N PHE A 168 4.44 -4.85 -14.83
CA PHE A 168 4.39 -4.73 -16.28
C PHE A 168 3.53 -5.81 -16.97
N VAL A 169 3.48 -7.02 -16.41
CA VAL A 169 2.69 -8.14 -16.95
C VAL A 169 1.33 -8.24 -16.25
N LEU A 170 1.29 -8.07 -14.94
CA LEU A 170 0.07 -8.24 -14.15
C LEU A 170 -0.99 -7.19 -14.51
N THR A 171 -0.58 -5.93 -14.69
CA THR A 171 -1.52 -4.82 -14.93
C THR A 171 -2.38 -5.04 -16.18
N PRO A 172 -1.84 -5.29 -17.39
CA PRO A 172 -2.67 -5.52 -18.57
C PRO A 172 -3.51 -6.80 -18.44
N MET A 173 -2.98 -7.88 -17.85
CA MET A 173 -3.75 -9.10 -17.63
C MET A 173 -4.97 -8.87 -16.73
N VAL A 174 -4.86 -8.00 -15.73
CA VAL A 174 -5.98 -7.65 -14.84
C VAL A 174 -6.93 -6.69 -15.55
N ALA A 175 -6.42 -5.69 -16.26
CA ALA A 175 -7.24 -4.74 -17.01
C ALA A 175 -8.11 -5.43 -18.07
N ASP A 176 -7.59 -6.47 -18.72
CA ASP A 176 -8.34 -7.27 -19.69
C ASP A 176 -9.35 -8.25 -19.04
N ALA A 177 -9.17 -8.55 -17.74
CA ALA A 177 -9.97 -9.58 -17.06
C ALA A 177 -11.18 -9.05 -16.31
N VAL A 178 -11.31 -7.73 -16.09
CA VAL A 178 -12.40 -7.12 -15.31
C VAL A 178 -12.91 -5.82 -15.94
N ASP A 179 -14.18 -5.50 -15.66
CA ASP A 179 -14.82 -4.27 -16.16
C ASP A 179 -14.73 -3.10 -15.17
N ILE A 180 -14.44 -3.40 -13.89
CA ILE A 180 -14.29 -2.39 -12.83
C ILE A 180 -12.93 -1.68 -12.91
N PRO A 181 -12.78 -0.48 -12.34
CA PRO A 181 -11.52 0.25 -12.36
C PRO A 181 -10.36 -0.57 -11.77
N VAL A 182 -9.19 -0.46 -12.41
CA VAL A 182 -7.95 -1.12 -11.99
C VAL A 182 -6.95 -0.08 -11.52
N VAL A 183 -6.49 -0.24 -10.29
CA VAL A 183 -5.37 0.52 -9.73
C VAL A 183 -4.17 -0.41 -9.65
N THR A 184 -2.99 0.04 -10.04
CA THR A 184 -1.79 -0.80 -10.01
C THR A 184 -0.72 -0.29 -9.07
N GLY A 185 -0.07 -1.20 -8.35
CA GLY A 185 1.02 -0.95 -7.41
C GLY A 185 2.20 -1.90 -7.60
N GLY A 186 3.34 -1.50 -7.04
CA GLY A 186 4.62 -2.18 -7.25
C GLY A 186 5.45 -1.52 -8.35
N GLY A 187 6.68 -1.21 -8.07
CA GLY A 187 7.59 -0.61 -9.06
C GLY A 187 7.32 0.86 -9.41
N ILE A 188 6.47 1.58 -8.67
CA ILE A 188 6.06 2.95 -8.99
C ILE A 188 6.54 3.93 -7.91
N ALA A 189 7.43 4.85 -8.27
CA ALA A 189 7.93 5.90 -7.37
C ALA A 189 7.75 7.32 -7.92
N ASP A 190 7.60 7.50 -9.22
CA ASP A 190 7.57 8.79 -9.89
C ASP A 190 6.65 8.80 -11.13
N SER A 191 6.68 9.88 -11.88
CA SER A 191 5.88 10.12 -13.07
C SER A 191 6.12 9.08 -14.19
N ARG A 192 7.32 8.48 -14.28
CA ARG A 192 7.63 7.44 -15.28
C ARG A 192 6.80 6.19 -15.04
N GLY A 193 6.77 5.73 -13.78
CA GLY A 193 5.95 4.60 -13.38
C GLY A 193 4.44 4.86 -13.54
N ILE A 194 3.99 6.08 -13.28
CA ILE A 194 2.58 6.47 -13.48
C ILE A 194 2.19 6.41 -14.95
N LEU A 195 3.00 6.99 -15.86
CA LEU A 195 2.75 6.93 -17.31
C LEU A 195 2.72 5.49 -17.80
N ALA A 196 3.68 4.67 -17.38
CA ALA A 196 3.72 3.25 -17.74
C ALA A 196 2.47 2.51 -17.25
N ALA A 197 2.05 2.72 -16.00
CA ALA A 197 0.86 2.11 -15.44
C ALA A 197 -0.42 2.44 -16.24
N LEU A 198 -0.59 3.72 -16.59
CA LEU A 198 -1.73 4.17 -17.40
C LEU A 198 -1.68 3.56 -18.83
N ALA A 199 -0.50 3.49 -19.43
CA ALA A 199 -0.30 2.86 -20.75
C ALA A 199 -0.59 1.34 -20.72
N LEU A 200 -0.39 0.69 -19.58
CA LEU A 200 -0.72 -0.73 -19.36
C LEU A 200 -2.21 -0.98 -19.07
N GLY A 201 -3.05 0.06 -19.06
CA GLY A 201 -4.51 -0.05 -18.86
C GLY A 201 -4.98 0.18 -17.44
N ALA A 202 -4.13 0.61 -16.50
CA ALA A 202 -4.58 1.00 -15.17
C ALA A 202 -5.35 2.33 -15.19
N ASP A 203 -6.35 2.47 -14.31
CA ASP A 203 -7.06 3.72 -14.05
C ASP A 203 -6.35 4.61 -13.03
N GLY A 204 -5.41 4.05 -12.26
CA GLY A 204 -4.67 4.77 -11.23
C GLY A 204 -3.50 3.97 -10.67
N VAL A 205 -2.76 4.59 -9.76
CA VAL A 205 -1.56 3.99 -9.16
C VAL A 205 -1.65 3.92 -7.64
N TYR A 206 -0.95 2.93 -7.07
CA TYR A 206 -0.88 2.62 -5.64
C TYR A 206 0.58 2.60 -5.21
N MET A 207 0.97 3.53 -4.35
CA MET A 207 2.36 3.80 -4.02
C MET A 207 2.58 3.67 -2.51
N GLY A 208 3.51 2.80 -2.08
CA GLY A 208 3.89 2.61 -0.67
C GLY A 208 5.22 3.26 -0.34
N SER A 209 6.33 2.62 -0.70
CA SER A 209 7.69 3.00 -0.28
C SER A 209 8.04 4.46 -0.57
N ARG A 210 7.57 5.03 -1.67
CA ARG A 210 7.77 6.45 -1.96
C ARG A 210 7.12 7.35 -0.90
N PHE A 211 5.89 7.02 -0.45
CA PHE A 211 5.21 7.76 0.61
C PHE A 211 5.74 7.44 2.02
N MET A 212 6.32 6.25 2.23
CA MET A 212 7.02 5.94 3.48
C MET A 212 8.17 6.94 3.74
N VAL A 213 8.82 7.39 2.68
CA VAL A 213 9.94 8.34 2.74
C VAL A 213 9.42 9.78 2.50
N THR A 214 8.45 10.20 3.33
CA THR A 214 7.93 11.57 3.40
C THR A 214 7.96 12.09 4.84
N ARG A 215 7.85 13.40 5.03
CA ARG A 215 7.93 14.00 6.37
C ARG A 215 6.77 13.58 7.26
N GLU A 216 5.55 13.44 6.71
CA GLU A 216 4.33 13.13 7.45
C GLU A 216 4.17 11.64 7.78
N SER A 217 4.97 10.79 7.18
CA SER A 217 5.01 9.35 7.50
C SER A 217 5.46 9.12 8.95
N GLU A 218 4.81 8.17 9.64
CA GLU A 218 5.17 7.77 11.02
C GLU A 218 6.44 6.91 11.08
N SER A 219 7.03 6.57 9.94
CA SER A 219 8.28 5.81 9.87
C SER A 219 9.41 6.54 10.57
N HIS A 220 10.20 5.83 11.36
CA HIS A 220 11.36 6.40 12.06
C HIS A 220 12.37 6.97 11.05
N GLU A 221 13.07 8.04 11.44
CA GLU A 221 14.03 8.71 10.57
C GLU A 221 15.14 7.77 10.08
N ASN A 222 15.62 6.86 10.92
CA ASN A 222 16.64 5.87 10.53
C ASN A 222 16.17 4.98 9.37
N VAL A 223 14.88 4.60 9.34
CA VAL A 223 14.29 3.82 8.24
C VAL A 223 14.19 4.65 6.97
N LYS A 224 13.74 5.91 7.08
CA LYS A 224 13.69 6.82 5.92
C LYS A 224 15.09 7.02 5.33
N GLN A 225 16.09 7.22 6.17
CA GLN A 225 17.48 7.38 5.75
C GLN A 225 18.07 6.09 5.16
N ALA A 226 17.70 4.90 5.69
CA ALA A 226 18.11 3.63 5.10
C ALA A 226 17.58 3.48 3.67
N LEU A 227 16.32 3.88 3.44
CA LEU A 227 15.70 3.86 2.10
C LEU A 227 16.31 4.90 1.15
N VAL A 228 16.67 6.08 1.63
CA VAL A 228 17.34 7.12 0.81
C VAL A 228 18.75 6.69 0.40
N ARG A 229 19.45 5.92 1.24
CA ARG A 229 20.78 5.36 0.93
C ARG A 229 20.74 4.07 0.14
N ALA A 230 19.53 3.53 -0.12
CA ALA A 230 19.38 2.27 -0.85
C ALA A 230 19.88 2.40 -2.29
N GLU A 231 20.66 1.44 -2.73
CA GLU A 231 21.18 1.35 -4.10
C GLU A 231 20.23 0.50 -4.97
N ASP A 232 20.68 0.11 -6.17
CA ASP A 232 19.87 -0.59 -7.18
C ASP A 232 19.36 -1.97 -6.74
N VAL A 233 20.20 -2.80 -6.11
CA VAL A 233 19.84 -4.16 -5.62
C VAL A 233 19.67 -4.13 -4.10
N CYS A 234 18.67 -3.39 -3.63
CA CYS A 234 18.50 -3.11 -2.21
C CYS A 234 17.40 -3.92 -1.52
N THR A 235 16.64 -4.74 -2.23
CA THR A 235 15.54 -5.51 -1.63
C THR A 235 15.64 -6.99 -1.96
N VAL A 236 15.12 -7.82 -1.06
CA VAL A 236 15.08 -9.27 -1.19
C VAL A 236 13.68 -9.80 -0.91
N SER A 237 13.31 -10.90 -1.60
CA SER A 237 12.08 -11.64 -1.27
C SER A 237 12.36 -12.57 -0.09
N VAL A 238 11.52 -12.45 0.94
CA VAL A 238 11.56 -13.24 2.17
C VAL A 238 10.33 -14.16 2.17
N PRO A 239 10.51 -15.47 1.90
CA PRO A 239 9.41 -16.43 2.00
C PRO A 239 8.97 -16.57 3.46
N LYS A 240 7.66 -16.45 3.70
CA LYS A 240 7.00 -16.73 4.98
C LYS A 240 6.05 -17.92 4.81
N GLU A 241 5.51 -18.43 5.88
CA GLU A 241 4.68 -19.65 5.88
C GLU A 241 3.51 -19.57 4.86
N PHE A 242 2.82 -18.42 4.81
CA PHE A 242 1.61 -18.28 3.99
C PHE A 242 1.73 -17.24 2.88
N MET A 243 2.88 -16.55 2.75
CA MET A 243 3.05 -15.44 1.81
C MET A 243 4.52 -15.12 1.55
N LEU A 244 4.78 -14.32 0.55
CA LEU A 244 6.07 -13.65 0.37
C LEU A 244 6.04 -12.28 1.03
N ALA A 245 7.14 -11.86 1.64
CA ALA A 245 7.42 -10.46 1.91
C ALA A 245 8.53 -9.97 0.98
N ARG A 246 8.53 -8.68 0.65
CA ARG A 246 9.69 -8.01 0.06
C ARG A 246 10.17 -6.93 1.01
N ASP A 247 11.41 -7.07 1.42
CA ASP A 247 12.02 -6.26 2.46
C ASP A 247 13.30 -5.61 1.98
N LEU A 248 13.68 -4.49 2.60
CA LEU A 248 15.00 -3.90 2.46
C LEU A 248 16.05 -4.90 2.93
N GLN A 249 17.11 -5.06 2.15
CA GLN A 249 18.22 -5.94 2.51
C GLN A 249 19.02 -5.35 3.67
N ASN A 250 19.10 -6.09 4.77
CA ASN A 250 19.81 -5.70 5.99
C ASN A 250 20.17 -6.96 6.81
N THR A 251 20.78 -6.81 7.96
CA THR A 251 21.18 -7.92 8.85
C THR A 251 20.03 -8.84 9.21
N PHE A 252 18.81 -8.29 9.41
CA PHE A 252 17.61 -9.09 9.67
C PHE A 252 17.31 -10.05 8.51
N THR A 253 17.25 -9.55 7.28
CA THR A 253 16.91 -10.38 6.11
C THR A 253 17.99 -11.42 5.83
N GLU A 254 19.26 -11.07 5.97
CA GLU A 254 20.38 -12.00 5.80
C GLU A 254 20.27 -13.17 6.77
N LYS A 255 20.08 -12.88 8.05
CA LYS A 255 19.99 -13.91 9.09
C LYS A 255 18.73 -14.75 8.99
N PHE A 256 17.58 -14.15 8.64
CA PHE A 256 16.34 -14.89 8.43
C PHE A 256 16.48 -15.90 7.28
N LEU A 257 17.03 -15.48 6.14
CA LEU A 257 17.27 -16.35 4.98
C LEU A 257 18.32 -17.44 5.28
N GLU A 258 19.33 -17.15 6.10
CA GLU A 258 20.29 -18.13 6.56
C GLU A 258 19.63 -19.21 7.44
N LEU A 259 18.76 -18.81 8.38
CA LEU A 259 17.97 -19.72 9.19
C LEU A 259 17.07 -20.63 8.33
N GLN A 260 16.38 -20.05 7.34
CA GLN A 260 15.57 -20.84 6.40
C GLN A 260 16.42 -21.85 5.61
N LYS A 261 17.56 -21.41 5.09
CA LYS A 261 18.48 -22.26 4.31
C LYS A 261 19.08 -23.40 5.13
N SER A 262 19.29 -23.18 6.43
CA SER A 262 19.76 -24.21 7.35
C SER A 262 18.69 -25.21 7.78
N GLY A 263 17.43 -25.02 7.37
CA GLY A 263 16.31 -25.89 7.75
C GLY A 263 15.79 -25.64 9.16
N ALA A 264 15.89 -24.42 9.68
CA ALA A 264 15.38 -24.05 10.99
C ALA A 264 13.86 -24.38 11.11
N PRO A 265 13.37 -24.87 12.26
CA PRO A 265 11.96 -25.13 12.48
C PRO A 265 11.11 -23.87 12.30
N THR A 266 9.86 -24.02 11.84
CA THR A 266 8.90 -22.91 11.66
C THR A 266 8.75 -22.06 12.92
N GLU A 267 8.72 -22.71 14.10
CA GLU A 267 8.65 -22.00 15.39
C GLU A 267 9.83 -21.04 15.60
N GLN A 268 11.05 -21.47 15.27
CA GLN A 268 12.25 -20.63 15.38
C GLN A 268 12.18 -19.44 14.41
N LEU A 269 11.69 -19.66 13.19
CA LEU A 269 11.51 -18.59 12.20
C LEU A 269 10.45 -17.58 12.66
N ASN A 270 9.32 -18.06 13.19
CA ASN A 270 8.25 -17.19 13.70
C ASN A 270 8.73 -16.38 14.92
N ASN A 271 9.46 -16.98 15.87
CA ASN A 271 10.04 -16.26 17.00
C ASN A 271 11.00 -15.17 16.53
N TYR A 272 11.82 -15.44 15.52
CA TYR A 272 12.73 -14.45 14.95
C TYR A 272 11.97 -13.29 14.29
N LEU A 273 10.87 -13.57 13.57
CA LEU A 273 10.00 -12.55 12.99
C LEU A 273 9.31 -11.68 14.06
N GLU A 274 8.87 -12.29 15.18
CA GLU A 274 8.26 -11.54 16.29
C GLU A 274 9.29 -10.63 16.98
N GLU A 275 10.49 -11.14 17.22
CA GLU A 275 11.58 -10.38 17.85
C GLU A 275 12.06 -9.22 17.00
N HIS A 276 12.07 -9.35 15.67
CA HIS A 276 12.62 -8.37 14.73
C HIS A 276 11.57 -7.74 13.82
N GLY A 277 10.31 -7.77 14.20
CA GLY A 277 9.19 -7.31 13.36
C GLY A 277 9.19 -5.81 13.03
N PRO A 278 8.32 -5.37 12.13
CA PRO A 278 8.30 -4.01 11.59
C PRO A 278 8.17 -2.90 12.65
N TYR A 279 7.55 -3.19 13.80
CA TYR A 279 7.45 -2.24 14.91
C TYR A 279 8.83 -1.73 15.36
N ARG A 280 9.82 -2.61 15.46
CA ARG A 280 11.17 -2.23 15.90
C ARG A 280 11.86 -1.28 14.92
N ALA A 281 11.73 -1.56 13.64
CA ALA A 281 12.23 -0.65 12.61
C ALA A 281 11.48 0.69 12.64
N GLN A 282 10.15 0.65 12.56
CA GLN A 282 9.33 1.84 12.32
C GLN A 282 9.22 2.77 13.53
N HIS A 283 9.26 2.26 14.77
CA HIS A 283 9.14 3.05 15.99
C HIS A 283 10.42 3.15 16.81
N LEU A 284 11.20 2.06 16.90
CA LEU A 284 12.44 2.08 17.69
C LEU A 284 13.66 2.50 16.85
N GLY A 285 13.53 2.56 15.51
CA GLY A 285 14.57 2.99 14.60
C GLY A 285 15.68 1.96 14.38
N GLU A 286 15.42 0.69 14.66
CA GLU A 286 16.35 -0.43 14.50
C GLU A 286 16.41 -0.88 13.02
N ALA A 287 16.87 0.02 12.15
CA ALA A 287 16.82 -0.20 10.70
C ALA A 287 17.73 -1.32 10.19
N GLU A 288 18.78 -1.66 10.91
CA GLU A 288 19.72 -2.72 10.51
C GLU A 288 19.26 -4.13 10.94
N ASP A 289 18.58 -4.23 12.09
CA ASP A 289 18.27 -5.52 12.71
C ASP A 289 16.77 -5.84 12.74
N ALA A 290 15.92 -5.08 12.04
CA ALA A 290 14.49 -5.29 12.01
C ALA A 290 13.93 -5.27 10.60
N GLU A 291 12.73 -5.85 10.45
CA GLU A 291 12.03 -5.98 9.18
C GLU A 291 11.58 -4.62 8.64
N ILE A 292 12.01 -4.28 7.42
CA ILE A 292 11.61 -3.08 6.70
C ILE A 292 10.99 -3.48 5.37
N HIS A 293 9.67 -3.45 5.30
CA HIS A 293 8.96 -3.67 4.04
C HIS A 293 9.28 -2.57 3.04
N SER A 294 9.84 -2.93 1.89
CA SER A 294 10.19 -1.98 0.84
C SER A 294 10.04 -2.56 -0.56
N SER A 295 9.54 -1.74 -1.47
CA SER A 295 9.50 -2.03 -2.90
C SER A 295 10.89 -1.88 -3.53
N GLN A 296 11.11 -2.54 -4.66
CA GLN A 296 12.31 -2.38 -5.50
C GLN A 296 12.59 -0.92 -5.91
N VAL A 297 11.58 -0.04 -5.84
CA VAL A 297 11.77 1.40 -6.13
C VAL A 297 12.60 2.14 -5.08
N ALA A 298 13.02 1.51 -3.99
CA ALA A 298 13.86 2.17 -2.99
C ALA A 298 15.09 2.81 -3.64
N GLY A 299 15.74 2.15 -4.59
CA GLY A 299 16.85 2.71 -5.37
C GLY A 299 16.50 3.93 -6.25
N LEU A 300 15.24 4.32 -6.34
CA LEU A 300 14.79 5.56 -7.00
C LEU A 300 14.44 6.68 -6.02
N ILE A 301 14.52 6.42 -4.71
CA ILE A 301 14.11 7.36 -3.66
C ILE A 301 15.37 7.98 -3.05
N ASN A 302 15.55 9.27 -3.23
CA ASN A 302 16.78 9.97 -2.83
C ASN A 302 16.53 11.22 -1.97
N ASP A 303 15.27 11.46 -1.54
CA ASP A 303 14.87 12.61 -0.74
C ASP A 303 13.70 12.30 0.20
N ILE A 304 13.47 13.16 1.21
CA ILE A 304 12.38 13.06 2.21
C ILE A 304 11.55 14.36 2.15
N PRO A 305 10.75 14.57 1.10
CA PRO A 305 9.92 15.76 0.96
C PRO A 305 8.67 15.69 1.83
N PRO A 306 7.95 16.80 2.02
CA PRO A 306 6.54 16.78 2.39
C PRO A 306 5.72 16.01 1.34
N ALA A 307 4.70 15.27 1.77
CA ALA A 307 3.86 14.48 0.87
C ALA A 307 3.12 15.35 -0.17
N THR A 308 2.75 16.57 0.18
CA THR A 308 2.16 17.55 -0.76
C THR A 308 3.14 17.94 -1.86
N GLU A 309 4.36 18.32 -1.50
CA GLU A 309 5.41 18.67 -2.48
C GLU A 309 5.76 17.48 -3.39
N LEU A 310 5.80 16.27 -2.83
CA LEU A 310 6.01 15.05 -3.60
C LEU A 310 4.95 14.90 -4.69
N VAL A 311 3.67 14.94 -4.34
CA VAL A 311 2.58 14.78 -5.31
C VAL A 311 2.60 15.90 -6.35
N GLU A 312 2.79 17.15 -5.95
CA GLU A 312 2.86 18.29 -6.85
C GLU A 312 4.03 18.16 -7.84
N SER A 313 5.21 17.74 -7.37
CA SER A 313 6.39 17.52 -8.22
C SER A 313 6.17 16.38 -9.22
N ILE A 314 5.57 15.27 -8.77
CA ILE A 314 5.20 14.16 -9.65
C ILE A 314 4.23 14.62 -10.75
N ILE A 315 3.19 15.39 -10.40
CA ILE A 315 2.22 15.89 -11.38
C ILE A 315 2.85 16.88 -12.35
N ALA A 316 3.75 17.74 -11.88
CA ALA A 316 4.46 18.69 -12.76
C ALA A 316 5.37 17.95 -13.76
N ASP A 317 6.10 16.93 -13.29
CA ASP A 317 6.97 16.11 -14.15
C ASP A 317 6.14 15.21 -15.09
N LEU A 318 5.01 14.68 -14.65
CA LEU A 318 4.10 13.88 -15.48
C LEU A 318 3.66 14.65 -16.73
N LYS A 319 3.28 15.92 -16.58
CA LYS A 319 2.87 16.77 -17.71
C LYS A 319 4.00 16.99 -18.72
N LYS A 320 5.22 17.21 -18.25
CA LYS A 320 6.41 17.37 -19.11
C LYS A 320 6.72 16.08 -19.88
N ARG A 321 6.67 14.94 -19.18
CA ARG A 321 6.94 13.63 -19.80
C ARG A 321 5.88 13.23 -20.79
N PHE A 322 4.61 13.53 -20.51
CA PHE A 322 3.52 13.26 -21.44
C PHE A 322 3.75 14.02 -22.76
N ALA A 323 4.06 15.31 -22.71
CA ALA A 323 4.37 16.11 -23.91
C ALA A 323 5.57 15.55 -24.70
N ALA A 324 6.65 15.16 -23.99
CA ALA A 324 7.81 14.55 -24.63
C ALA A 324 7.49 13.18 -25.25
N LEU A 325 6.62 12.39 -24.63
CA LEU A 325 6.18 11.11 -25.17
C LEU A 325 5.31 11.28 -26.42
N GLU A 326 4.41 12.27 -26.46
CA GLU A 326 3.62 12.61 -27.65
C GLU A 326 4.55 12.94 -28.85
N GLU A 327 5.62 13.70 -28.63
CA GLU A 327 6.62 14.00 -29.66
C GLU A 327 7.33 12.73 -30.14
N GLN A 328 7.78 11.86 -29.21
CA GLN A 328 8.43 10.59 -29.56
C GLN A 328 7.49 9.64 -30.31
N MET A 329 6.23 9.60 -29.95
CA MET A 329 5.23 8.73 -30.59
C MET A 329 4.84 9.21 -32.00
N SER A 330 5.17 10.43 -32.38
CA SER A 330 4.93 10.94 -33.73
C SER A 330 5.62 10.12 -34.83
N VAL A 331 6.66 9.36 -34.49
CA VAL A 331 7.33 8.43 -35.43
C VAL A 331 6.41 7.28 -35.89
N PHE A 332 5.35 6.96 -35.15
CA PHE A 332 4.37 5.92 -35.48
C PHE A 332 3.11 6.46 -36.17
N ALA A 333 2.99 7.77 -36.34
CA ALA A 333 1.89 8.44 -37.03
C ALA A 333 2.22 8.64 -38.51
#